data_d01e33a5d963d43bc5e85e128a09261d
#
_entry.id   d01e33a5d963d43bc5e85e128a09261d
#
_cell.length_a   1.000
_cell.length_b   1.000
_cell.length_c   1.000
_cell.angle_alpha   90.00
_cell.angle_beta   90.00
_cell.angle_gamma   90.00
#
_symmetry.space_group_name_H-M   'P 1'
#
loop_
_entity.id
_entity.type
_entity.pdbx_description
1 polymer ?
#
loop_
_entity_poly.entity_id
_entity_poly.type
_entity_poly.pdbx_seq_one_letter_code
_entity_poly.pdbx_strand_id
1 'polypeptide(L)'
;MRNHMSDVMNKERSDIETKSYRELHRPASEFATRSEYLDHELQIMKPRRFGLNLPGRDFRFELEDLVPALVAGTIGIISMYSAVMMSWADGLTQAWDHINLGKEFAIEVARVEMLFPALFFCVIASGFLNPRANLAGNHGPMIPLIGSIALAGAHPLALAILLGVFGLLLSYFKGGSKLVNLTSEGTAGGLLIFLGFTGTMSQITSIQEWAVGLQSADVAAGSMGYIGLVVLGVNIVIYALLAKFNLRWLAIPVCAFTGLVIALALGAGFDLKFETQMGLPNLNPVYWWGSTEQGWMLGMPTLQHFIASLPFAILAVAMWSPDFLGHRIFQELNYPKRTEKVLMDVDDTMTMCSIRQMVGTALGGGNITSSWGTYMIPAAIAKRPIPGGAIILGCLVMTIAILGFPMDAAVWPPVMRCALLVGVFLPLLEAGMQMIKNTKDSQAAGICIFGSAVVNPVLAWALTMLLDNNGLIGDKERAAKLSFIDKVVIPGGVLIICLIAMLAVGMLESQYGLQAWL
;
A
#
# COMPACT_ATOMS: atom_id res chain seq x y z
N MET A 1 23.15 -40.41 11.93
CA MET A 1 22.29 -39.52 11.12
C MET A 1 22.10 -38.11 11.71
N ARG A 2 21.73 -37.94 13.00
CA ARG A 2 21.56 -36.60 13.61
C ARG A 2 22.81 -35.72 13.55
N ASN A 3 23.99 -36.22 13.85
CA ASN A 3 25.24 -35.44 13.82
C ASN A 3 25.63 -35.00 12.41
N HIS A 4 25.47 -35.88 11.41
CA HIS A 4 25.76 -35.52 10.01
C HIS A 4 24.82 -34.43 9.46
N MET A 5 23.55 -34.45 9.87
CA MET A 5 22.56 -33.43 9.48
C MET A 5 22.86 -32.09 10.17
N SER A 6 23.33 -32.09 11.42
CA SER A 6 23.72 -30.85 12.12
C SER A 6 24.99 -30.23 11.50
N ASP A 7 25.95 -31.04 11.07
CA ASP A 7 27.19 -30.57 10.45
C ASP A 7 26.95 -29.98 9.05
N VAL A 8 26.04 -30.58 8.25
CA VAL A 8 25.63 -30.05 6.96
C VAL A 8 24.90 -28.72 7.13
N MET A 9 23.97 -28.62 8.08
CA MET A 9 23.26 -27.37 8.36
C MET A 9 24.18 -26.25 8.87
N ASN A 10 25.18 -26.59 9.69
CA ASN A 10 26.16 -25.62 10.18
C ASN A 10 27.10 -25.14 9.07
N LYS A 11 27.50 -26.03 8.16
CA LYS A 11 28.30 -25.67 6.99
C LYS A 11 27.56 -24.78 6.01
N GLU A 12 26.31 -25.09 5.69
CA GLU A 12 25.45 -24.22 4.84
C GLU A 12 25.27 -22.84 5.46
N ARG A 13 25.09 -22.77 6.77
CA ARG A 13 24.99 -21.50 7.49
C ARG A 13 26.28 -20.68 7.39
N SER A 14 27.42 -21.30 7.60
CA SER A 14 28.73 -20.68 7.47
C SER A 14 29.00 -20.19 6.05
N ASP A 15 28.60 -20.98 5.05
CA ASP A 15 28.75 -20.61 3.65
C ASP A 15 27.87 -19.40 3.29
N ILE A 16 26.60 -19.37 3.73
CA ILE A 16 25.70 -18.21 3.51
C ILE A 16 26.25 -16.95 4.18
N GLU A 17 26.92 -17.05 5.32
CA GLU A 17 27.49 -15.88 6.01
C GLU A 17 28.76 -15.35 5.33
N THR A 18 29.59 -16.21 4.78
CA THR A 18 30.96 -15.88 4.30
C THR A 18 31.03 -15.64 2.80
N LYS A 19 30.30 -16.39 1.97
CA LYS A 19 30.34 -16.29 0.50
C LYS A 19 29.45 -15.17 -0.03
N SER A 20 29.80 -14.63 -1.19
CA SER A 20 28.99 -13.65 -1.91
C SER A 20 27.73 -14.29 -2.53
N TYR A 21 26.72 -13.45 -2.86
CA TYR A 21 25.52 -13.90 -3.57
C TYR A 21 25.87 -14.67 -4.85
N ARG A 22 26.84 -14.17 -5.64
CA ARG A 22 27.26 -14.79 -6.90
C ARG A 22 27.85 -16.19 -6.70
N GLU A 23 28.59 -16.43 -5.62
CA GLU A 23 29.18 -17.74 -5.29
C GLU A 23 28.15 -18.73 -4.75
N LEU A 24 27.06 -18.23 -4.17
CA LEU A 24 25.98 -19.04 -3.60
C LEU A 24 24.86 -19.34 -4.61
N HIS A 25 24.77 -18.55 -5.66
CA HIS A 25 23.72 -18.70 -6.65
C HIS A 25 23.82 -20.04 -7.40
N ARG A 26 22.69 -20.72 -7.53
CA ARG A 26 22.52 -21.96 -8.30
C ARG A 26 21.44 -21.77 -9.36
N PRO A 27 21.58 -22.36 -10.55
CA PRO A 27 20.55 -22.27 -11.58
C PRO A 27 19.26 -22.99 -11.14
N ALA A 28 18.11 -22.49 -11.60
CA ALA A 28 16.80 -23.04 -11.25
C ALA A 28 16.66 -24.56 -11.58
N SER A 29 17.40 -25.06 -12.57
CA SER A 29 17.42 -26.46 -12.97
C SER A 29 17.99 -27.42 -11.91
N GLU A 30 18.70 -26.92 -10.91
CA GLU A 30 19.25 -27.73 -9.81
C GLU A 30 18.25 -27.96 -8.67
N PHE A 31 17.08 -27.34 -8.72
CA PHE A 31 16.04 -27.44 -7.69
C PHE A 31 14.88 -28.33 -8.18
N ALA A 32 14.26 -29.07 -7.26
CA ALA A 32 13.13 -29.93 -7.60
C ALA A 32 11.89 -29.13 -7.99
N THR A 33 11.72 -27.94 -7.41
CA THR A 33 10.59 -27.06 -7.71
C THR A 33 11.03 -25.60 -7.87
N ARG A 34 10.26 -24.84 -8.63
CA ARG A 34 10.47 -23.38 -8.77
C ARG A 34 10.39 -22.66 -7.42
N SER A 35 9.50 -23.10 -6.54
CA SER A 35 9.36 -22.53 -5.19
C SER A 35 10.63 -22.71 -4.35
N GLU A 36 11.27 -23.86 -4.40
CA GLU A 36 12.55 -24.12 -3.70
C GLU A 36 13.67 -23.22 -4.22
N TYR A 37 13.74 -23.01 -5.53
CA TYR A 37 14.67 -22.06 -6.13
C TYR A 37 14.46 -20.63 -5.60
N LEU A 38 13.21 -20.15 -5.60
CA LEU A 38 12.90 -18.80 -5.08
C LEU A 38 13.19 -18.67 -3.59
N ASP A 39 12.93 -19.72 -2.81
CA ASP A 39 13.29 -19.76 -1.38
C ASP A 39 14.80 -19.68 -1.17
N HIS A 40 15.58 -20.39 -1.99
CA HIS A 40 17.04 -20.31 -1.99
C HIS A 40 17.53 -18.89 -2.32
N GLU A 41 17.01 -18.28 -3.39
CA GLU A 41 17.35 -16.90 -3.78
C GLU A 41 17.13 -15.89 -2.64
N LEU A 42 16.00 -15.97 -1.94
CA LEU A 42 15.72 -15.12 -0.77
C LEU A 42 16.70 -15.31 0.38
N GLN A 43 17.18 -16.55 0.60
CA GLN A 43 18.10 -16.86 1.71
C GLN A 43 19.53 -16.39 1.44
N ILE A 44 19.98 -16.42 0.18
CA ILE A 44 21.35 -16.06 -0.18
C ILE A 44 21.55 -14.56 -0.42
N MET A 45 20.48 -13.79 -0.61
CA MET A 45 20.56 -12.34 -0.82
C MET A 45 21.15 -11.62 0.41
N LYS A 46 22.05 -10.67 0.13
CA LYS A 46 22.69 -9.79 1.12
C LYS A 46 22.54 -8.33 0.73
N PRO A 47 21.32 -7.78 0.78
CA PRO A 47 21.08 -6.41 0.36
C PRO A 47 21.87 -5.43 1.22
N ARG A 48 22.49 -4.45 0.56
CA ARG A 48 23.25 -3.39 1.21
C ARG A 48 22.33 -2.21 1.48
N ARG A 49 22.25 -1.82 2.73
CA ARG A 49 21.53 -0.61 3.14
C ARG A 49 22.34 0.61 2.73
N PHE A 50 21.74 1.52 1.97
CA PHE A 50 22.37 2.71 1.41
C PHE A 50 23.68 2.44 0.65
N GLY A 51 23.73 1.30 -0.03
CA GLY A 51 24.83 0.90 -0.87
C GLY A 51 24.33 0.38 -2.21
N LEU A 52 25.09 0.56 -3.27
CA LEU A 52 24.69 0.14 -4.61
C LEU A 52 24.50 -1.38 -4.69
N ASN A 53 23.29 -1.81 -4.96
CA ASN A 53 22.92 -3.20 -5.22
C ASN A 53 22.72 -3.39 -6.72
N LEU A 54 23.33 -4.40 -7.33
CA LEU A 54 23.30 -4.60 -8.77
C LEU A 54 22.73 -5.96 -9.14
N PRO A 55 21.94 -6.04 -10.22
CA PRO A 55 21.51 -7.32 -10.79
C PRO A 55 22.69 -8.21 -11.16
N GLY A 56 22.59 -9.51 -10.90
CA GLY A 56 23.65 -10.49 -11.14
C GLY A 56 24.79 -10.50 -10.13
N ARG A 57 24.89 -9.46 -9.28
CA ARG A 57 25.85 -9.40 -8.17
C ARG A 57 25.18 -9.57 -6.80
N ASP A 58 24.04 -8.92 -6.57
CA ASP A 58 23.37 -8.87 -5.27
C ASP A 58 21.95 -9.46 -5.31
N PHE A 59 21.33 -9.47 -6.49
CA PHE A 59 20.02 -10.07 -6.76
C PHE A 59 19.86 -10.41 -8.25
N ARG A 60 18.76 -11.07 -8.64
CA ARG A 60 18.41 -11.33 -10.04
C ARG A 60 16.97 -10.95 -10.32
N PHE A 61 16.68 -10.60 -11.57
CA PHE A 61 15.33 -10.51 -12.08
C PHE A 61 14.77 -11.89 -12.36
N GLU A 62 13.55 -12.12 -11.95
CA GLU A 62 12.82 -13.34 -12.19
C GLU A 62 11.44 -13.03 -12.80
N LEU A 63 10.83 -14.00 -13.45
CA LEU A 63 9.51 -13.79 -14.08
C LEU A 63 8.45 -13.34 -13.05
N GLU A 64 8.55 -13.87 -11.84
CA GLU A 64 7.66 -13.56 -10.74
C GLU A 64 7.73 -12.09 -10.29
N ASP A 65 8.80 -11.36 -10.61
CA ASP A 65 8.92 -9.91 -10.35
C ASP A 65 7.91 -9.09 -11.18
N LEU A 66 7.45 -9.61 -12.32
CA LEU A 66 6.44 -8.95 -13.14
C LEU A 66 5.09 -8.84 -12.44
N VAL A 67 4.72 -9.83 -11.60
CA VAL A 67 3.39 -9.85 -10.97
C VAL A 67 3.19 -8.64 -10.04
N PRO A 68 4.02 -8.41 -9.00
CA PRO A 68 3.86 -7.25 -8.15
C PRO A 68 4.03 -5.93 -8.93
N ALA A 69 4.91 -5.90 -9.92
CA ALA A 69 5.13 -4.70 -10.74
C ALA A 69 3.90 -4.34 -11.59
N LEU A 70 3.29 -5.29 -12.26
CA LEU A 70 2.09 -5.07 -13.08
C LEU A 70 0.88 -4.72 -12.22
N VAL A 71 0.70 -5.40 -11.08
CA VAL A 71 -0.41 -5.12 -10.15
C VAL A 71 -0.30 -3.72 -9.57
N ALA A 72 0.84 -3.41 -8.97
CA ALA A 72 1.06 -2.10 -8.37
C ALA A 72 1.04 -1.00 -9.44
N GLY A 73 1.61 -1.25 -10.61
CA GLY A 73 1.61 -0.31 -11.73
C GLY A 73 0.19 -0.01 -12.20
N THR A 74 -0.58 -1.02 -12.53
CA THR A 74 -1.95 -0.84 -13.03
C THR A 74 -2.87 -0.19 -11.99
N ILE A 75 -2.91 -0.76 -10.78
CA ILE A 75 -3.80 -0.27 -9.72
C ILE A 75 -3.32 1.09 -9.21
N GLY A 76 -2.02 1.26 -8.98
CA GLY A 76 -1.44 2.49 -8.47
C GLY A 76 -1.65 3.66 -9.42
N ILE A 77 -1.44 3.46 -10.71
CA ILE A 77 -1.61 4.49 -11.74
C ILE A 77 -3.08 4.96 -11.80
N ILE A 78 -4.00 3.99 -11.88
CA ILE A 78 -5.43 4.32 -11.99
C ILE A 78 -5.94 4.98 -10.72
N SER A 79 -5.54 4.47 -9.53
CA SER A 79 -5.90 5.08 -8.25
C SER A 79 -5.32 6.48 -8.10
N MET A 80 -4.10 6.70 -8.55
CA MET A 80 -3.41 7.99 -8.48
C MET A 80 -4.22 9.07 -9.15
N TYR A 81 -4.64 8.84 -10.39
CA TYR A 81 -5.41 9.81 -11.13
C TYR A 81 -6.84 9.95 -10.58
N SER A 82 -7.62 8.85 -10.59
CA SER A 82 -9.06 8.93 -10.33
C SER A 82 -9.39 9.15 -8.85
N ALA A 83 -8.67 8.53 -7.95
CA ALA A 83 -9.02 8.59 -6.53
C ALA A 83 -8.22 9.65 -5.74
N VAL A 84 -7.03 10.00 -6.16
CA VAL A 84 -6.17 10.96 -5.44
C VAL A 84 -6.27 12.34 -6.08
N MET A 85 -5.87 12.48 -7.34
CA MET A 85 -5.72 13.80 -7.97
C MET A 85 -7.04 14.45 -8.31
N MET A 86 -8.05 13.66 -8.72
CA MET A 86 -9.41 14.20 -8.89
C MET A 86 -10.01 14.66 -7.56
N SER A 87 -9.82 13.89 -6.46
CA SER A 87 -10.30 14.31 -5.14
C SER A 87 -9.66 15.62 -4.66
N TRP A 88 -8.37 15.85 -4.95
CA TRP A 88 -7.75 17.15 -4.70
C TRP A 88 -8.35 18.26 -5.58
N ALA A 89 -8.45 18.01 -6.88
CA ALA A 89 -8.98 19.00 -7.81
C ALA A 89 -10.41 19.41 -7.44
N ASP A 90 -11.27 18.46 -7.16
CA ASP A 90 -12.66 18.69 -6.76
C ASP A 90 -12.75 19.40 -5.41
N GLY A 91 -11.99 18.95 -4.42
CA GLY A 91 -11.98 19.54 -3.08
C GLY A 91 -11.43 20.97 -3.07
N LEU A 92 -10.34 21.25 -3.78
CA LEU A 92 -9.79 22.61 -3.88
C LEU A 92 -10.70 23.54 -4.67
N THR A 93 -11.31 23.07 -5.76
CA THR A 93 -12.29 23.86 -6.53
C THR A 93 -13.52 24.22 -5.69
N GLN A 94 -13.95 23.34 -4.78
CA GLN A 94 -15.05 23.64 -3.87
C GLN A 94 -14.64 24.57 -2.71
N ALA A 95 -13.40 24.44 -2.22
CA ALA A 95 -12.92 25.22 -1.08
C ALA A 95 -12.59 26.68 -1.43
N TRP A 96 -12.26 26.97 -2.69
CA TRP A 96 -11.69 28.25 -3.11
C TRP A 96 -12.38 28.76 -4.38
N ASP A 97 -13.17 29.83 -4.27
CA ASP A 97 -13.97 30.40 -5.37
C ASP A 97 -13.16 30.80 -6.63
N HIS A 98 -11.87 31.05 -6.49
CA HIS A 98 -10.99 31.47 -7.57
C HIS A 98 -10.25 30.28 -8.24
N ILE A 99 -10.45 29.06 -7.75
CA ILE A 99 -9.81 27.85 -8.26
C ILE A 99 -10.80 27.06 -9.11
N ASN A 100 -10.36 26.67 -10.29
CA ASN A 100 -11.09 25.77 -11.17
C ASN A 100 -10.13 24.71 -11.73
N LEU A 101 -9.91 23.66 -10.96
CA LEU A 101 -9.01 22.57 -11.29
C LEU A 101 -9.83 21.43 -11.92
N GLY A 102 -9.63 21.20 -13.20
CA GLY A 102 -10.33 20.16 -13.95
C GLY A 102 -9.51 18.88 -14.12
N LYS A 103 -10.05 18.00 -14.94
CA LYS A 103 -9.46 16.70 -15.30
C LYS A 103 -8.03 16.82 -15.86
N GLU A 104 -7.77 17.82 -16.71
CA GLU A 104 -6.43 18.04 -17.30
C GLU A 104 -5.38 18.31 -16.25
N PHE A 105 -5.70 19.13 -15.25
CA PHE A 105 -4.85 19.37 -14.09
C PHE A 105 -4.56 18.08 -13.32
N ALA A 106 -5.60 17.30 -13.01
CA ALA A 106 -5.45 16.04 -12.28
C ALA A 106 -4.58 15.03 -13.04
N ILE A 107 -4.70 14.95 -14.37
CA ILE A 107 -3.85 14.13 -15.23
C ILE A 107 -2.39 14.59 -15.12
N GLU A 108 -2.14 15.88 -15.26
CA GLU A 108 -0.77 16.42 -15.25
C GLU A 108 -0.07 16.19 -13.91
N VAL A 109 -0.77 16.42 -12.79
CA VAL A 109 -0.25 16.12 -11.45
C VAL A 109 0.00 14.62 -11.27
N ALA A 110 -0.90 13.76 -11.74
CA ALA A 110 -0.69 12.31 -11.70
C ALA A 110 0.54 11.89 -12.50
N ARG A 111 0.79 12.49 -13.67
CA ARG A 111 1.97 12.22 -14.49
C ARG A 111 3.28 12.67 -13.81
N VAL A 112 3.29 13.81 -13.12
CA VAL A 112 4.44 14.23 -12.29
C VAL A 112 4.75 13.18 -11.23
N GLU A 113 3.73 12.74 -10.50
CA GLU A 113 3.85 11.69 -9.47
C GLU A 113 4.32 10.34 -10.03
N MET A 114 3.93 10.00 -11.26
CA MET A 114 4.33 8.78 -11.93
C MET A 114 5.75 8.85 -12.51
N LEU A 115 6.30 10.04 -12.74
CA LEU A 115 7.62 10.19 -13.35
C LEU A 115 8.73 10.24 -12.29
N PHE A 116 8.76 11.28 -11.47
CA PHE A 116 9.87 11.50 -10.53
C PHE A 116 9.88 10.56 -9.34
N PRO A 117 8.78 10.42 -8.60
CA PRO A 117 8.77 9.47 -7.50
C PRO A 117 9.06 8.04 -7.94
N ALA A 118 8.60 7.62 -9.11
CA ALA A 118 8.95 6.29 -9.62
C ALA A 118 10.44 6.15 -9.90
N LEU A 119 11.08 7.14 -10.54
CA LEU A 119 12.52 7.10 -10.78
C LEU A 119 13.31 7.08 -9.47
N PHE A 120 13.07 8.06 -8.59
CA PHE A 120 13.90 8.23 -7.40
C PHE A 120 13.59 7.20 -6.32
N PHE A 121 12.35 6.83 -6.11
CA PHE A 121 11.95 6.01 -4.98
C PHE A 121 11.71 4.53 -5.33
N CYS A 122 11.19 4.20 -6.52
CA CYS A 122 11.08 2.81 -6.93
C CYS A 122 12.39 2.31 -7.54
N VAL A 123 12.92 2.96 -8.57
CA VAL A 123 14.11 2.48 -9.28
C VAL A 123 15.37 2.70 -8.45
N ILE A 124 15.66 3.94 -8.05
CA ILE A 124 16.94 4.26 -7.40
C ILE A 124 16.93 3.81 -5.93
N ALA A 125 15.98 4.30 -5.12
CA ALA A 125 16.01 4.04 -3.69
C ALA A 125 15.73 2.58 -3.35
N SER A 126 14.53 2.06 -3.66
CA SER A 126 14.16 0.68 -3.31
C SER A 126 14.79 -0.37 -4.21
N GLY A 127 15.05 -0.04 -5.49
CA GLY A 127 15.71 -0.94 -6.43
C GLY A 127 17.20 -1.10 -6.20
N PHE A 128 17.93 0.02 -6.11
CA PHE A 128 19.40 -0.01 -6.09
C PHE A 128 20.04 0.38 -4.76
N LEU A 129 19.49 1.32 -3.98
CA LEU A 129 20.18 1.85 -2.80
C LEU A 129 19.80 1.18 -1.49
N ASN A 130 18.53 0.89 -1.28
CA ASN A 130 18.04 0.23 -0.07
C ASN A 130 16.93 -0.79 -0.38
N PRO A 131 17.29 -2.00 -0.85
CA PRO A 131 16.34 -3.06 -1.18
C PRO A 131 15.48 -3.58 -0.01
N ARG A 132 15.67 -3.04 1.19
CA ARG A 132 14.86 -3.33 2.38
C ARG A 132 13.80 -2.27 2.65
N ALA A 133 13.90 -1.11 2.04
CA ALA A 133 12.84 -0.10 2.10
C ALA A 133 11.78 -0.40 1.05
N ASN A 134 10.53 -0.62 1.48
CA ASN A 134 9.44 -0.80 0.54
C ASN A 134 9.21 0.49 -0.25
N LEU A 135 8.60 0.32 -1.42
CA LEU A 135 8.25 1.42 -2.30
C LEU A 135 7.27 2.37 -1.61
N ALA A 136 7.53 3.65 -1.73
CA ALA A 136 6.62 4.68 -1.27
C ALA A 136 5.49 4.85 -2.30
N GLY A 137 4.32 4.34 -1.99
CA GLY A 137 3.11 4.37 -2.84
C GLY A 137 2.00 5.25 -2.28
N ASN A 138 0.78 4.98 -2.68
CA ASN A 138 -0.40 5.70 -2.21
C ASN A 138 -0.81 5.23 -0.82
N HIS A 139 -1.21 6.15 0.02
CA HIS A 139 -1.80 5.85 1.32
C HIS A 139 -3.28 5.52 1.18
N GLY A 140 -3.60 4.26 0.92
CA GLY A 140 -4.97 3.80 0.64
C GLY A 140 -6.01 4.33 1.62
N PRO A 141 -5.82 4.21 2.96
CA PRO A 141 -6.77 4.72 3.95
C PRO A 141 -7.01 6.24 3.94
N MET A 142 -6.07 7.03 3.42
CA MET A 142 -6.21 8.49 3.33
C MET A 142 -6.90 8.96 2.04
N ILE A 143 -7.01 8.11 1.03
CA ILE A 143 -7.61 8.49 -0.27
C ILE A 143 -9.03 9.04 -0.13
N PRO A 144 -9.95 8.39 0.62
CA PRO A 144 -11.31 8.90 0.78
C PRO A 144 -11.40 10.25 1.49
N LEU A 145 -10.35 10.62 2.23
CA LEU A 145 -10.32 11.86 3.02
C LEU A 145 -9.77 13.05 2.24
N ILE A 146 -9.20 12.88 1.06
CA ILE A 146 -8.51 13.95 0.32
C ILE A 146 -9.44 15.12 0.05
N GLY A 147 -10.68 14.86 -0.39
CA GLY A 147 -11.69 15.91 -0.58
C GLY A 147 -11.95 16.70 0.71
N SER A 148 -12.14 16.00 1.82
CA SER A 148 -12.34 16.60 3.15
C SER A 148 -11.12 17.40 3.61
N ILE A 149 -9.92 16.90 3.36
CA ILE A 149 -8.65 17.57 3.68
C ILE A 149 -8.56 18.91 2.93
N ALA A 150 -8.89 18.91 1.64
CA ALA A 150 -8.90 20.11 0.81
C ALA A 150 -9.94 21.12 1.30
N LEU A 151 -11.17 20.66 1.57
CA LEU A 151 -12.28 21.49 2.07
C LEU A 151 -11.99 22.09 3.45
N ALA A 152 -11.20 21.42 4.28
CA ALA A 152 -10.73 21.97 5.56
C ALA A 152 -9.68 23.07 5.43
N GLY A 153 -9.29 23.44 4.21
CA GLY A 153 -8.29 24.48 3.93
C GLY A 153 -6.84 23.98 4.03
N ALA A 154 -6.62 22.66 3.96
CA ALA A 154 -5.29 22.12 3.92
C ALA A 154 -4.66 22.34 2.54
N HIS A 155 -3.39 22.76 2.55
CA HIS A 155 -2.58 22.94 1.35
C HIS A 155 -1.75 21.67 1.08
N PRO A 156 -1.74 21.10 -0.15
CA PRO A 156 -1.00 19.86 -0.44
C PRO A 156 0.46 19.91 0.01
N LEU A 157 1.17 21.03 -0.25
CA LEU A 157 2.56 21.19 0.16
C LEU A 157 2.74 21.32 1.68
N ALA A 158 1.84 22.01 2.38
CA ALA A 158 1.88 22.10 3.85
C ALA A 158 1.66 20.72 4.49
N LEU A 159 0.67 19.98 4.00
CA LEU A 159 0.42 18.60 4.42
C LEU A 159 1.64 17.71 4.19
N ALA A 160 2.25 17.81 3.00
CA ALA A 160 3.42 17.02 2.65
C ALA A 160 4.63 17.31 3.54
N ILE A 161 4.88 18.56 3.87
CA ILE A 161 5.98 18.96 4.76
C ILE A 161 5.74 18.40 6.17
N LEU A 162 4.54 18.57 6.72
CA LEU A 162 4.20 18.06 8.06
C LEU A 162 4.30 16.52 8.12
N LEU A 163 3.73 15.82 7.14
CA LEU A 163 3.83 14.36 7.02
C LEU A 163 5.29 13.90 6.96
N GLY A 164 6.08 14.56 6.11
CA GLY A 164 7.49 14.24 5.95
C GLY A 164 8.28 14.46 7.24
N VAL A 165 8.07 15.59 7.91
CA VAL A 165 8.75 15.90 9.18
C VAL A 165 8.37 14.90 10.28
N PHE A 166 7.08 14.64 10.48
CA PHE A 166 6.63 13.68 11.50
C PHE A 166 7.12 12.26 11.22
N GLY A 167 7.05 11.83 9.98
CA GLY A 167 7.55 10.51 9.60
C GLY A 167 9.07 10.36 9.75
N LEU A 168 9.85 11.41 9.40
CA LEU A 168 11.30 11.41 9.63
C LEU A 168 11.64 11.38 11.13
N LEU A 169 10.94 12.15 11.94
CA LEU A 169 11.13 12.10 13.40
C LEU A 169 10.82 10.71 13.94
N LEU A 170 9.68 10.12 13.55
CA LEU A 170 9.30 8.79 14.00
C LEU A 170 10.32 7.73 13.58
N SER A 171 10.79 7.76 12.33
CA SER A 171 11.79 6.81 11.84
C SER A 171 13.17 7.00 12.49
N TYR A 172 13.60 8.25 12.71
CA TYR A 172 14.88 8.57 13.36
C TYR A 172 14.96 7.97 14.77
N PHE A 173 13.88 8.05 15.54
CA PHE A 173 13.78 7.45 16.86
C PHE A 173 13.40 5.96 16.84
N LYS A 174 13.39 5.33 15.66
CA LYS A 174 12.96 3.93 15.46
C LYS A 174 11.56 3.64 16.03
N GLY A 175 10.71 4.66 16.00
CA GLY A 175 9.35 4.58 16.53
C GLY A 175 8.48 3.62 15.73
N GLY A 176 8.67 3.50 14.43
CA GLY A 176 7.94 2.56 13.58
C GLY A 176 8.18 1.12 13.97
N SER A 177 9.44 0.68 14.01
CA SER A 177 9.82 -0.66 14.47
C SER A 177 9.40 -0.91 15.91
N LYS A 178 9.47 0.09 16.78
CA LYS A 178 9.02 -0.02 18.17
C LYS A 178 7.53 -0.30 18.28
N LEU A 179 6.70 0.43 17.55
CA LEU A 179 5.25 0.26 17.54
C LEU A 179 4.83 -1.09 16.94
N VAL A 180 5.51 -1.52 15.86
CA VAL A 180 5.30 -2.86 15.28
C VAL A 180 5.60 -3.95 16.31
N ASN A 181 6.74 -3.86 17.03
CA ASN A 181 7.13 -4.85 18.04
C ASN A 181 6.23 -4.85 19.29
N LEU A 182 5.57 -3.73 19.58
CA LEU A 182 4.61 -3.62 20.68
C LEU A 182 3.22 -4.14 20.32
N THR A 183 2.93 -4.34 19.05
CA THR A 183 1.66 -4.91 18.58
C THR A 183 1.71 -6.43 18.68
N SER A 184 0.73 -7.04 19.37
CA SER A 184 0.63 -8.50 19.49
C SER A 184 0.11 -9.16 18.20
N GLU A 185 0.34 -10.46 18.08
CA GLU A 185 -0.21 -11.25 16.95
C GLU A 185 -1.74 -11.17 16.91
N GLY A 186 -2.42 -11.19 18.05
CA GLY A 186 -3.88 -11.03 18.12
C GLY A 186 -4.36 -9.67 17.62
N THR A 187 -3.73 -8.58 18.09
CA THR A 187 -4.08 -7.22 17.66
C THR A 187 -3.82 -7.04 16.16
N ALA A 188 -2.67 -7.49 15.68
CA ALA A 188 -2.31 -7.42 14.27
C ALA A 188 -3.25 -8.27 13.40
N GLY A 189 -3.54 -9.51 13.83
CA GLY A 189 -4.48 -10.41 13.15
C GLY A 189 -5.88 -9.80 13.03
N GLY A 190 -6.38 -9.20 14.12
CA GLY A 190 -7.68 -8.51 14.13
C GLY A 190 -7.73 -7.35 13.13
N LEU A 191 -6.68 -6.53 13.09
CA LEU A 191 -6.55 -5.43 12.14
C LEU A 191 -6.56 -5.93 10.69
N LEU A 192 -5.76 -6.96 10.37
CA LEU A 192 -5.69 -7.54 9.03
C LEU A 192 -7.03 -8.16 8.60
N ILE A 193 -7.73 -8.85 9.51
CA ILE A 193 -9.07 -9.40 9.25
C ILE A 193 -10.04 -8.28 8.91
N PHE A 194 -10.06 -7.21 9.70
CA PHE A 194 -10.93 -6.07 9.46
C PHE A 194 -10.64 -5.41 8.10
N LEU A 195 -9.39 -5.08 7.82
CA LEU A 195 -8.99 -4.46 6.56
C LEU A 195 -9.25 -5.39 5.35
N GLY A 196 -8.95 -6.67 5.49
CA GLY A 196 -9.22 -7.67 4.45
C GLY A 196 -10.71 -7.82 4.16
N PHE A 197 -11.55 -7.89 5.21
CA PHE A 197 -12.99 -8.03 5.07
C PHE A 197 -13.64 -6.78 4.45
N THR A 198 -13.35 -5.60 5.01
CA THR A 198 -13.93 -4.34 4.50
C THR A 198 -13.47 -4.04 3.09
N GLY A 199 -12.19 -4.30 2.78
CA GLY A 199 -11.68 -4.17 1.43
C GLY A 199 -12.33 -5.15 0.45
N THR A 200 -12.54 -6.40 0.85
CA THR A 200 -13.26 -7.42 0.06
C THR A 200 -14.68 -6.95 -0.26
N MET A 201 -15.43 -6.51 0.75
CA MET A 201 -16.80 -6.00 0.56
C MET A 201 -16.83 -4.78 -0.36
N SER A 202 -15.90 -3.86 -0.20
CA SER A 202 -15.77 -2.68 -1.07
C SER A 202 -15.55 -3.07 -2.55
N GLN A 203 -14.69 -4.05 -2.84
CA GLN A 203 -14.47 -4.50 -4.22
C GLN A 203 -15.72 -5.19 -4.80
N ILE A 204 -16.40 -6.01 -4.01
CA ILE A 204 -17.65 -6.68 -4.41
C ILE A 204 -18.72 -5.63 -4.76
N THR A 205 -18.95 -4.67 -3.87
CA THR A 205 -19.92 -3.58 -4.08
C THR A 205 -19.57 -2.78 -5.35
N SER A 206 -18.30 -2.41 -5.52
CA SER A 206 -17.87 -1.64 -6.70
C SER A 206 -18.05 -2.40 -8.02
N ILE A 207 -17.86 -3.73 -8.04
CA ILE A 207 -18.15 -4.54 -9.24
C ILE A 207 -19.65 -4.59 -9.52
N GLN A 208 -20.48 -4.70 -8.48
CA GLN A 208 -21.93 -4.71 -8.62
C GLN A 208 -22.48 -3.35 -9.09
N GLU A 209 -22.00 -2.25 -8.51
CA GLU A 209 -22.36 -0.89 -8.92
C GLU A 209 -21.98 -0.62 -10.38
N TRP A 210 -20.77 -1.04 -10.80
CA TRP A 210 -20.36 -0.96 -12.19
C TRP A 210 -21.29 -1.75 -13.12
N ALA A 211 -21.62 -3.00 -12.76
CA ALA A 211 -22.51 -3.84 -13.57
C ALA A 211 -23.95 -3.28 -13.66
N VAL A 212 -24.44 -2.68 -12.58
CA VAL A 212 -25.73 -2.00 -12.57
C VAL A 212 -25.66 -0.71 -13.41
N GLY A 213 -24.57 0.03 -13.36
CA GLY A 213 -24.36 1.23 -14.16
C GLY A 213 -24.39 0.99 -15.67
N LEU A 214 -24.02 -0.22 -16.13
CA LEU A 214 -24.13 -0.61 -17.55
C LEU A 214 -25.59 -0.64 -18.05
N GLN A 215 -26.57 -0.73 -17.15
CA GLN A 215 -27.99 -0.74 -17.51
C GLN A 215 -28.53 0.64 -17.89
N SER A 216 -27.92 1.70 -17.39
CA SER A 216 -28.41 3.07 -17.64
C SER A 216 -28.07 3.59 -19.03
N ALA A 217 -27.18 2.93 -19.78
CA ALA A 217 -26.77 3.34 -21.12
C ALA A 217 -27.66 2.77 -22.24
N ASP A 218 -28.43 1.72 -21.98
CA ASP A 218 -29.29 1.08 -23.01
C ASP A 218 -30.62 0.58 -22.41
N VAL A 219 -31.67 1.39 -22.53
CA VAL A 219 -33.01 1.16 -21.96
C VAL A 219 -33.69 -0.10 -22.54
N ALA A 220 -33.20 -0.66 -23.66
CA ALA A 220 -33.82 -1.77 -24.37
C ALA A 220 -33.28 -3.16 -23.95
N ALA A 221 -32.12 -3.23 -23.32
CA ALA A 221 -31.49 -4.49 -22.95
C ALA A 221 -31.60 -4.72 -21.45
N GLY A 222 -32.58 -5.31 -20.92
CA GLY A 222 -32.79 -5.64 -19.50
C GLY A 222 -31.58 -5.61 -18.55
N SER A 223 -31.79 -5.85 -17.27
CA SER A 223 -30.80 -5.70 -16.19
C SER A 223 -29.48 -6.45 -16.46
N MET A 224 -28.34 -5.75 -16.61
CA MET A 224 -27.01 -6.32 -16.75
C MET A 224 -26.30 -6.59 -15.41
N GLY A 225 -26.96 -6.33 -14.26
CA GLY A 225 -26.39 -6.56 -12.92
C GLY A 225 -25.88 -7.99 -12.66
N TYR A 226 -26.39 -8.97 -13.40
CA TYR A 226 -25.91 -10.35 -13.34
C TYR A 226 -24.45 -10.51 -13.79
N ILE A 227 -23.90 -9.62 -14.62
CA ILE A 227 -22.51 -9.64 -15.07
C ILE A 227 -21.56 -9.57 -13.87
N GLY A 228 -21.85 -8.68 -12.90
CA GLY A 228 -21.07 -8.57 -11.68
C GLY A 228 -21.02 -9.87 -10.88
N LEU A 229 -22.17 -10.55 -10.75
CA LEU A 229 -22.26 -11.84 -10.05
C LEU A 229 -21.47 -12.95 -10.77
N VAL A 230 -21.56 -13.00 -12.10
CA VAL A 230 -20.82 -14.00 -12.89
C VAL A 230 -19.31 -13.75 -12.81
N VAL A 231 -18.88 -12.49 -12.96
CA VAL A 231 -17.46 -12.10 -12.82
C VAL A 231 -16.92 -12.51 -11.45
N LEU A 232 -17.63 -12.18 -10.37
CA LEU A 232 -17.22 -12.55 -9.01
C LEU A 232 -17.21 -14.06 -8.79
N GLY A 233 -18.29 -14.77 -9.18
CA GLY A 233 -18.43 -16.20 -8.96
C GLY A 233 -17.34 -17.01 -9.69
N VAL A 234 -17.07 -16.69 -10.96
CA VAL A 234 -16.01 -17.35 -11.73
C VAL A 234 -14.63 -17.05 -11.15
N ASN A 235 -14.36 -15.80 -10.75
CA ASN A 235 -13.09 -15.43 -10.14
C ASN A 235 -12.83 -16.11 -8.79
N ILE A 236 -13.85 -16.32 -7.97
CA ILE A 236 -13.73 -17.10 -6.72
C ILE A 236 -13.33 -18.55 -7.04
N VAL A 237 -13.96 -19.18 -8.03
CA VAL A 237 -13.62 -20.55 -8.45
C VAL A 237 -12.19 -20.63 -8.98
N ILE A 238 -11.79 -19.70 -9.83
CA ILE A 238 -10.43 -19.63 -10.37
C ILE A 238 -9.40 -19.44 -9.24
N TYR A 239 -9.66 -18.53 -8.31
CA TYR A 239 -8.79 -18.31 -7.16
C TYR A 239 -8.62 -19.59 -6.35
N ALA A 240 -9.70 -20.30 -6.05
CA ALA A 240 -9.68 -21.56 -5.31
C ALA A 240 -8.88 -22.65 -6.06
N LEU A 241 -9.04 -22.74 -7.38
CA LEU A 241 -8.28 -23.69 -8.21
C LEU A 241 -6.79 -23.35 -8.22
N LEU A 242 -6.43 -22.09 -8.41
CA LEU A 242 -5.03 -21.64 -8.38
C LEU A 242 -4.40 -21.89 -7.00
N ALA A 243 -5.15 -21.65 -5.92
CA ALA A 243 -4.69 -21.96 -4.56
C ALA A 243 -4.46 -23.47 -4.38
N LYS A 244 -5.37 -24.33 -4.87
CA LYS A 244 -5.23 -25.79 -4.81
C LYS A 244 -3.98 -26.30 -5.55
N PHE A 245 -3.63 -25.68 -6.67
CA PHE A 245 -2.46 -26.06 -7.47
C PHE A 245 -1.16 -25.33 -7.08
N ASN A 246 -1.13 -24.58 -5.97
CA ASN A 246 0.00 -23.77 -5.54
C ASN A 246 0.44 -22.69 -6.56
N LEU A 247 -0.50 -22.19 -7.35
CA LEU A 247 -0.30 -21.15 -8.36
C LEU A 247 -0.90 -19.80 -7.94
N ARG A 248 -1.02 -19.55 -6.64
CA ARG A 248 -1.64 -18.31 -6.09
C ARG A 248 -0.98 -17.03 -6.61
N TRP A 249 0.31 -17.05 -6.91
CA TRP A 249 1.01 -15.91 -7.49
C TRP A 249 0.46 -15.46 -8.86
N LEU A 250 -0.20 -16.39 -9.59
CA LEU A 250 -0.90 -16.10 -10.84
C LEU A 250 -2.35 -15.61 -10.64
N ALA A 251 -2.88 -15.64 -9.43
CA ALA A 251 -4.28 -15.32 -9.18
C ALA A 251 -4.64 -13.91 -9.68
N ILE A 252 -3.75 -12.94 -9.46
CA ILE A 252 -4.00 -11.54 -9.84
C ILE A 252 -4.15 -11.38 -11.35
N PRO A 253 -3.13 -11.72 -12.20
CA PRO A 253 -3.27 -11.55 -13.64
C PRO A 253 -4.37 -12.43 -14.23
N VAL A 254 -4.54 -13.65 -13.75
CA VAL A 254 -5.56 -14.56 -14.27
C VAL A 254 -6.97 -14.09 -13.92
N CYS A 255 -7.24 -13.70 -12.68
CA CYS A 255 -8.57 -13.20 -12.29
C CYS A 255 -8.88 -11.84 -12.94
N ALA A 256 -7.91 -10.95 -13.06
CA ALA A 256 -8.09 -9.68 -13.77
C ALA A 256 -8.44 -9.90 -15.25
N PHE A 257 -7.68 -10.74 -15.93
CA PHE A 257 -7.94 -11.09 -17.33
C PHE A 257 -9.28 -11.81 -17.53
N THR A 258 -9.59 -12.77 -16.65
CA THR A 258 -10.87 -13.47 -16.69
C THR A 258 -12.04 -12.54 -16.43
N GLY A 259 -11.92 -11.62 -15.47
CA GLY A 259 -12.93 -10.59 -15.24
C GLY A 259 -13.22 -9.76 -16.47
N LEU A 260 -12.17 -9.35 -17.19
CA LEU A 260 -12.28 -8.64 -18.47
C LEU A 260 -13.00 -9.49 -19.52
N VAL A 261 -12.52 -10.71 -19.76
CA VAL A 261 -13.07 -11.60 -20.80
C VAL A 261 -14.55 -11.91 -20.57
N ILE A 262 -14.93 -12.20 -19.32
CA ILE A 262 -16.33 -12.45 -18.96
C ILE A 262 -17.18 -11.20 -19.18
N ALA A 263 -16.71 -10.04 -18.73
CA ALA A 263 -17.45 -8.79 -18.91
C ALA A 263 -17.72 -8.52 -20.39
N LEU A 264 -16.70 -8.66 -21.23
CA LEU A 264 -16.85 -8.49 -22.70
C LEU A 264 -17.75 -9.53 -23.34
N ALA A 265 -17.61 -10.80 -22.98
CA ALA A 265 -18.42 -11.90 -23.50
C ALA A 265 -19.90 -11.76 -23.15
N LEU A 266 -20.21 -11.11 -22.05
CA LEU A 266 -21.58 -10.85 -21.59
C LEU A 266 -22.14 -9.51 -22.09
N GLY A 267 -21.41 -8.79 -22.95
CA GLY A 267 -21.89 -7.59 -23.63
C GLY A 267 -21.53 -6.26 -22.95
N ALA A 268 -20.64 -6.25 -21.97
CA ALA A 268 -20.05 -5.01 -21.48
C ALA A 268 -19.26 -4.36 -22.63
N GLY A 269 -19.54 -3.09 -22.92
CA GLY A 269 -18.82 -2.36 -23.97
C GLY A 269 -17.34 -2.24 -23.65
N PHE A 270 -16.50 -2.32 -24.69
CA PHE A 270 -15.06 -2.03 -24.60
C PHE A 270 -14.82 -0.61 -25.11
N ASP A 271 -14.85 0.38 -24.21
CA ASP A 271 -14.52 1.75 -24.55
C ASP A 271 -13.20 2.13 -23.87
N LEU A 272 -12.10 1.87 -24.59
CA LEU A 272 -10.75 2.23 -24.15
C LEU A 272 -10.40 3.59 -24.74
N LYS A 273 -10.60 4.66 -23.96
CA LYS A 273 -10.17 5.99 -24.34
C LYS A 273 -8.73 6.25 -23.90
N PHE A 274 -7.86 6.47 -24.88
CA PHE A 274 -6.51 6.92 -24.64
C PHE A 274 -6.45 8.45 -24.72
N GLU A 275 -6.17 9.10 -23.61
CA GLU A 275 -5.78 10.50 -23.62
C GLU A 275 -4.27 10.56 -23.88
N THR A 276 -3.91 10.73 -25.13
CA THR A 276 -2.53 10.72 -25.59
C THR A 276 -1.91 12.12 -25.51
N GLN A 277 -1.50 12.53 -24.33
CA GLN A 277 -0.51 13.61 -24.22
C GLN A 277 0.88 12.98 -24.07
N MET A 278 1.53 12.70 -25.19
CA MET A 278 2.92 12.26 -25.19
C MET A 278 3.84 13.40 -24.76
N GLY A 279 4.82 13.12 -23.93
CA GLY A 279 5.84 14.06 -23.48
C GLY A 279 6.05 14.07 -21.98
N LEU A 280 6.94 14.92 -21.53
CA LEU A 280 7.19 15.12 -20.10
C LEU A 280 6.09 16.01 -19.50
N PRO A 281 5.64 15.69 -18.26
CA PRO A 281 4.78 16.60 -17.53
C PRO A 281 5.50 17.91 -17.19
N ASN A 282 4.74 18.93 -16.80
CA ASN A 282 5.34 20.18 -16.35
C ASN A 282 6.02 19.99 -14.97
N LEU A 283 7.31 20.28 -14.92
CA LEU A 283 8.16 20.07 -13.74
C LEU A 283 8.64 21.38 -13.11
N ASN A 284 8.13 22.50 -13.58
CA ASN A 284 8.52 23.81 -13.07
C ASN A 284 7.83 24.09 -11.73
N PRO A 285 8.55 24.20 -10.60
CA PRO A 285 7.95 24.49 -9.29
C PRO A 285 7.16 25.80 -9.26
N VAL A 286 7.55 26.80 -10.06
CA VAL A 286 6.83 28.08 -10.17
C VAL A 286 5.45 27.89 -10.80
N TYR A 287 5.35 27.00 -11.77
CA TYR A 287 4.07 26.60 -12.36
C TYR A 287 3.13 26.00 -11.32
N TRP A 288 3.66 25.11 -10.45
CA TRP A 288 2.85 24.41 -9.45
C TRP A 288 2.50 25.29 -8.25
N TRP A 289 3.46 26.01 -7.69
CA TRP A 289 3.31 26.73 -6.42
C TRP A 289 3.30 28.24 -6.58
N GLY A 290 3.28 28.75 -7.82
CA GLY A 290 3.12 30.17 -8.10
C GLY A 290 1.66 30.64 -8.02
N SER A 291 1.46 31.93 -8.20
CA SER A 291 0.12 32.56 -8.23
C SER A 291 -0.46 32.69 -9.65
N THR A 292 0.08 31.96 -10.63
CA THR A 292 -0.36 32.00 -12.02
C THR A 292 -1.64 31.18 -12.19
N GLU A 293 -2.42 31.49 -13.24
CA GLU A 293 -3.67 30.78 -13.59
C GLU A 293 -3.48 29.30 -13.97
N GLN A 294 -2.27 28.78 -13.84
CA GLN A 294 -1.91 27.40 -14.14
C GLN A 294 -1.38 26.72 -12.88
N GLY A 295 -1.51 25.42 -12.77
CA GLY A 295 -1.10 24.63 -11.61
C GLY A 295 -2.09 24.67 -10.45
N TRP A 296 -1.61 24.55 -9.22
CA TRP A 296 -2.48 24.50 -8.03
C TRP A 296 -3.18 25.82 -7.70
N MET A 297 -2.65 26.93 -8.16
CA MET A 297 -3.17 28.30 -7.92
C MET A 297 -3.29 28.71 -6.43
N LEU A 298 -2.82 27.89 -5.53
CA LEU A 298 -2.84 28.14 -4.08
C LEU A 298 -1.67 29.02 -3.60
N GLY A 299 -0.67 29.21 -4.45
CA GLY A 299 0.60 29.85 -4.07
C GLY A 299 1.38 29.02 -3.05
N MET A 300 2.29 29.69 -2.32
CA MET A 300 3.03 29.05 -1.24
C MET A 300 2.15 28.89 0.01
N PRO A 301 2.34 27.81 0.79
CA PRO A 301 1.54 27.58 1.98
C PRO A 301 1.77 28.66 3.05
N THR A 302 0.69 29.11 3.67
CA THR A 302 0.68 30.03 4.82
C THR A 302 0.62 29.27 6.14
N LEU A 303 0.79 29.97 7.28
CA LEU A 303 0.65 29.35 8.60
C LEU A 303 -0.75 28.72 8.80
N GLN A 304 -1.81 29.34 8.28
CA GLN A 304 -3.17 28.78 8.35
C GLN A 304 -3.26 27.43 7.64
N HIS A 305 -2.64 27.28 6.48
CA HIS A 305 -2.56 26.02 5.76
C HIS A 305 -1.85 24.93 6.56
N PHE A 306 -0.76 25.26 7.27
CA PHE A 306 -0.09 24.33 8.17
C PHE A 306 -0.98 23.92 9.35
N ILE A 307 -1.70 24.86 9.96
CA ILE A 307 -2.63 24.57 11.06
C ILE A 307 -3.76 23.64 10.58
N ALA A 308 -4.37 23.92 9.44
CA ALA A 308 -5.42 23.08 8.85
C ALA A 308 -4.91 21.69 8.48
N SER A 309 -3.66 21.57 8.00
CA SER A 309 -3.06 20.29 7.60
C SER A 309 -2.60 19.42 8.78
N LEU A 310 -2.37 20.03 9.97
CA LEU A 310 -1.72 19.37 11.10
C LEU A 310 -2.44 18.10 11.59
N PRO A 311 -3.77 18.10 11.85
CA PRO A 311 -4.45 16.90 12.36
C PRO A 311 -4.43 15.75 11.31
N PHE A 312 -4.56 16.07 10.04
CA PHE A 312 -4.50 15.09 8.97
C PHE A 312 -3.10 14.49 8.81
N ALA A 313 -2.05 15.30 8.96
CA ALA A 313 -0.67 14.81 8.93
C ALA A 313 -0.37 13.86 10.09
N ILE A 314 -0.81 14.19 11.30
CA ILE A 314 -0.67 13.33 12.48
C ILE A 314 -1.41 11.99 12.25
N LEU A 315 -2.65 12.07 11.79
CA LEU A 315 -3.46 10.89 11.51
C LEU A 315 -2.82 9.99 10.47
N ALA A 316 -2.37 10.55 9.34
CA ALA A 316 -1.73 9.79 8.27
C ALA A 316 -0.46 9.07 8.73
N VAL A 317 0.41 9.74 9.51
CA VAL A 317 1.63 9.11 10.06
C VAL A 317 1.30 8.04 11.10
N ALA A 318 0.28 8.26 11.93
CA ALA A 318 -0.18 7.24 12.88
C ALA A 318 -0.66 5.96 12.17
N MET A 319 -1.29 6.11 10.99
CA MET A 319 -1.75 4.97 10.17
C MET A 319 -0.60 4.19 9.52
N TRP A 320 0.59 4.75 9.39
CA TRP A 320 1.73 4.04 8.79
C TRP A 320 2.14 2.80 9.57
N SER A 321 2.16 2.87 10.89
CA SER A 321 2.64 1.75 11.72
C SER A 321 1.79 0.49 11.55
N PRO A 322 0.46 0.51 11.63
CA PRO A 322 -0.37 -0.66 11.36
C PRO A 322 -0.32 -1.12 9.89
N ASP A 323 -0.20 -0.20 8.93
CA ASP A 323 -0.08 -0.52 7.51
C ASP A 323 1.24 -1.27 7.21
N PHE A 324 2.36 -0.75 7.70
CA PHE A 324 3.68 -1.37 7.52
C PHE A 324 3.81 -2.69 8.28
N LEU A 325 3.17 -2.81 9.44
CA LEU A 325 3.07 -4.07 10.16
C LEU A 325 2.44 -5.15 9.29
N GLY A 326 1.32 -4.85 8.64
CA GLY A 326 0.67 -5.77 7.72
C GLY A 326 1.59 -6.27 6.62
N HIS A 327 2.30 -5.37 5.95
CA HIS A 327 3.24 -5.71 4.87
C HIS A 327 4.41 -6.56 5.37
N ARG A 328 4.95 -6.24 6.53
CA ARG A 328 6.03 -7.01 7.16
C ARG A 328 5.60 -8.44 7.48
N ILE A 329 4.40 -8.60 8.06
CA ILE A 329 3.83 -9.90 8.40
C ILE A 329 3.65 -10.75 7.12
N PHE A 330 3.19 -10.16 6.02
CA PHE A 330 3.07 -10.88 4.75
C PHE A 330 4.38 -11.49 4.29
N GLN A 331 5.49 -10.77 4.40
CA GLN A 331 6.79 -11.34 4.11
C GLN A 331 7.15 -12.48 5.07
N GLU A 332 6.94 -12.30 6.36
CA GLU A 332 7.27 -13.31 7.38
C GLU A 332 6.47 -14.61 7.24
N LEU A 333 5.22 -14.53 6.76
CA LEU A 333 4.36 -15.70 6.51
C LEU A 333 4.71 -16.43 5.21
N ASN A 334 5.18 -15.73 4.19
CA ASN A 334 5.40 -16.30 2.86
C ASN A 334 6.87 -16.62 2.56
N TYR A 335 7.81 -15.97 3.24
CA TYR A 335 9.23 -16.21 3.03
C TYR A 335 9.75 -17.37 3.89
N PRO A 336 10.77 -18.09 3.43
CA PRO A 336 11.37 -19.16 4.21
C PRO A 336 12.04 -18.60 5.47
N LYS A 337 12.25 -19.46 6.44
CA LYS A 337 13.04 -19.11 7.64
C LYS A 337 14.43 -18.64 7.23
N ARG A 338 15.03 -17.73 8.00
CA ARG A 338 16.38 -17.16 7.79
C ARG A 338 16.49 -16.14 6.65
N THR A 339 15.43 -15.41 6.40
CA THR A 339 15.38 -14.34 5.39
C THR A 339 15.31 -12.93 5.98
N GLU A 340 15.70 -12.74 7.24
CA GLU A 340 15.63 -11.45 7.95
C GLU A 340 16.34 -10.31 7.20
N LYS A 341 17.37 -10.65 6.40
CA LYS A 341 18.14 -9.68 5.62
C LYS A 341 17.37 -9.07 4.45
N VAL A 342 16.37 -9.78 3.94
CA VAL A 342 15.53 -9.32 2.81
C VAL A 342 14.15 -8.84 3.23
N LEU A 343 13.81 -8.98 4.51
CA LEU A 343 12.56 -8.46 5.03
C LEU A 343 12.56 -6.94 5.04
N MET A 344 11.39 -6.38 4.80
CA MET A 344 11.17 -4.93 4.85
C MET A 344 11.61 -4.34 6.19
N ASP A 345 12.39 -3.29 6.14
CA ASP A 345 12.70 -2.45 7.29
C ASP A 345 11.66 -1.33 7.41
N VAL A 346 10.98 -1.28 8.55
CA VAL A 346 9.86 -0.36 8.79
C VAL A 346 10.35 1.08 8.85
N ASP A 347 11.43 1.35 9.58
CA ASP A 347 11.93 2.72 9.77
C ASP A 347 12.59 3.25 8.49
N ASP A 348 13.29 2.41 7.73
CA ASP A 348 13.81 2.79 6.42
C ASP A 348 12.66 3.10 5.43
N THR A 349 11.59 2.30 5.47
CA THR A 349 10.39 2.55 4.65
C THR A 349 9.72 3.86 5.05
N MET A 350 9.57 4.15 6.35
CA MET A 350 9.06 5.43 6.82
C MET A 350 9.90 6.61 6.35
N THR A 351 11.24 6.47 6.42
CA THR A 351 12.17 7.49 5.91
C THR A 351 11.94 7.75 4.42
N MET A 352 11.82 6.68 3.61
CA MET A 352 11.58 6.81 2.17
C MET A 352 10.21 7.44 1.88
N CYS A 353 9.15 7.03 2.58
CA CYS A 353 7.82 7.63 2.44
C CYS A 353 7.84 9.12 2.80
N SER A 354 8.55 9.49 3.86
CA SER A 354 8.68 10.88 4.32
C SER A 354 9.40 11.76 3.30
N ILE A 355 10.54 11.32 2.80
CA ILE A 355 11.31 12.06 1.79
C ILE A 355 10.50 12.15 0.49
N ARG A 356 9.90 11.05 0.04
CA ARG A 356 9.05 11.05 -1.15
C ARG A 356 7.87 12.01 -1.01
N GLN A 357 7.23 12.04 0.15
CA GLN A 357 6.10 12.93 0.41
C GLN A 357 6.51 14.39 0.18
N MET A 358 7.62 14.83 0.76
CA MET A 358 8.10 16.20 0.64
C MET A 358 8.58 16.51 -0.78
N VAL A 359 9.45 15.66 -1.34
CA VAL A 359 10.06 15.89 -2.66
C VAL A 359 9.03 15.78 -3.78
N GLY A 360 8.19 14.74 -3.77
CA GLY A 360 7.16 14.53 -4.80
C GLY A 360 6.18 15.69 -4.85
N THR A 361 5.70 16.13 -3.68
CA THR A 361 4.76 17.26 -3.64
C THR A 361 5.44 18.59 -3.98
N ALA A 362 6.68 18.82 -3.54
CA ALA A 362 7.41 20.03 -3.93
C ALA A 362 7.63 20.15 -5.45
N LEU A 363 7.73 19.02 -6.15
CA LEU A 363 7.82 18.95 -7.61
C LEU A 363 6.46 19.06 -8.32
N GLY A 364 5.37 19.26 -7.59
CA GLY A 364 4.04 19.45 -8.16
C GLY A 364 3.08 18.29 -7.95
N GLY A 365 3.48 17.24 -7.27
CA GLY A 365 2.60 16.13 -6.89
C GLY A 365 1.65 16.48 -5.75
N GLY A 366 0.71 15.60 -5.48
CA GLY A 366 -0.26 15.75 -4.39
C GLY A 366 -0.59 14.43 -3.70
N ASN A 367 0.19 13.40 -3.97
CA ASN A 367 -0.05 12.08 -3.39
C ASN A 367 0.26 12.08 -1.88
N ILE A 368 -0.61 11.43 -1.11
CA ILE A 368 -0.33 11.10 0.28
C ILE A 368 0.31 9.71 0.30
N THR A 369 1.55 9.64 0.79
CA THR A 369 2.37 8.44 0.67
C THR A 369 2.26 7.49 1.85
N SER A 370 2.39 6.21 1.57
CA SER A 370 2.58 5.11 2.51
C SER A 370 3.42 4.00 1.86
N SER A 371 3.70 2.95 2.59
CA SER A 371 4.22 1.70 2.05
C SER A 371 3.26 1.13 1.00
N TRP A 372 3.79 0.67 -0.14
CA TRP A 372 2.95 0.26 -1.28
C TRP A 372 2.42 -1.17 -1.11
N GLY A 373 1.25 -1.32 -0.48
CA GLY A 373 0.62 -2.60 -0.18
C GLY A 373 0.27 -3.42 -1.43
N THR A 374 -0.24 -2.76 -2.48
CA THR A 374 -0.55 -3.42 -3.76
C THR A 374 0.68 -3.93 -4.53
N TYR A 375 1.88 -3.53 -4.10
CA TYR A 375 3.14 -4.13 -4.52
C TYR A 375 3.61 -5.21 -3.54
N MET A 376 3.63 -4.90 -2.24
CA MET A 376 4.30 -5.71 -1.24
C MET A 376 3.61 -7.06 -1.00
N ILE A 377 2.28 -7.08 -0.99
CA ILE A 377 1.50 -8.30 -0.78
C ILE A 377 1.69 -9.29 -1.93
N PRO A 378 1.50 -8.91 -3.22
CA PRO A 378 1.81 -9.78 -4.34
C PRO A 378 3.28 -10.22 -4.40
N ALA A 379 4.22 -9.34 -4.06
CA ALA A 379 5.64 -9.67 -4.02
C ALA A 379 5.94 -10.76 -2.98
N ALA A 380 5.36 -10.64 -1.78
CA ALA A 380 5.51 -11.65 -0.74
C ALA A 380 4.93 -13.01 -1.16
N ILE A 381 3.73 -13.04 -1.74
CA ILE A 381 3.09 -14.26 -2.25
C ILE A 381 3.92 -14.91 -3.38
N ALA A 382 4.49 -14.10 -4.27
CA ALA A 382 5.37 -14.54 -5.35
C ALA A 382 6.78 -14.91 -4.86
N LYS A 383 7.07 -14.79 -3.56
CA LYS A 383 8.39 -15.02 -2.96
C LYS A 383 9.48 -14.18 -3.63
N ARG A 384 9.15 -12.90 -3.92
CA ARG A 384 10.11 -11.98 -4.54
C ARG A 384 10.56 -10.89 -3.57
N PRO A 385 11.87 -10.60 -3.53
CA PRO A 385 12.40 -9.48 -2.79
C PRO A 385 12.04 -8.16 -3.50
N ILE A 386 12.18 -7.05 -2.80
CA ILE A 386 11.78 -5.73 -3.29
C ILE A 386 12.45 -5.31 -4.61
N PRO A 387 13.79 -5.45 -4.81
CA PRO A 387 14.50 -4.69 -5.84
C PRO A 387 14.08 -4.99 -7.28
N GLY A 388 13.91 -6.25 -7.66
CA GLY A 388 13.59 -6.64 -9.03
C GLY A 388 12.27 -6.03 -9.51
N GLY A 389 11.21 -6.32 -8.78
CA GLY A 389 9.88 -5.79 -9.09
C GLY A 389 9.79 -4.26 -8.94
N ALA A 390 10.54 -3.66 -8.00
CA ALA A 390 10.59 -2.20 -7.83
C ALA A 390 11.15 -1.48 -9.06
N ILE A 391 12.23 -2.02 -9.63
CA ILE A 391 12.84 -1.45 -10.85
C ILE A 391 11.87 -1.59 -12.04
N ILE A 392 11.27 -2.77 -12.21
CA ILE A 392 10.29 -3.01 -13.29
C ILE A 392 9.09 -2.07 -13.14
N LEU A 393 8.54 -1.96 -11.93
CA LEU A 393 7.42 -1.06 -11.64
C LEU A 393 7.76 0.39 -11.94
N GLY A 394 8.91 0.87 -11.47
CA GLY A 394 9.34 2.24 -11.71
C GLY A 394 9.50 2.55 -13.20
N CYS A 395 10.13 1.65 -13.96
CA CYS A 395 10.26 1.80 -15.41
C CYS A 395 8.90 1.78 -16.13
N LEU A 396 7.98 0.90 -15.73
CA LEU A 396 6.63 0.82 -16.29
C LEU A 396 5.86 2.12 -16.06
N VAL A 397 5.84 2.61 -14.81
CA VAL A 397 5.10 3.81 -14.42
C VAL A 397 5.65 5.05 -15.12
N MET A 398 6.98 5.20 -15.20
CA MET A 398 7.61 6.30 -15.94
C MET A 398 7.29 6.25 -17.43
N THR A 399 7.30 5.07 -18.03
CA THR A 399 6.95 4.90 -19.45
C THR A 399 5.52 5.36 -19.71
N ILE A 400 4.58 4.96 -18.86
CA ILE A 400 3.17 5.36 -18.96
C ILE A 400 3.02 6.87 -18.76
N ALA A 401 3.74 7.48 -17.81
CA ALA A 401 3.72 8.93 -17.61
C ALA A 401 4.14 9.72 -18.86
N ILE A 402 5.08 9.19 -19.65
CA ILE A 402 5.58 9.82 -20.88
C ILE A 402 4.68 9.55 -22.08
N LEU A 403 4.18 8.33 -22.23
CA LEU A 403 3.36 7.94 -23.39
C LEU A 403 1.94 8.49 -23.35
N GLY A 404 1.46 8.96 -22.21
CA GLY A 404 0.06 9.25 -21.97
C GLY A 404 -0.72 7.98 -21.63
N PHE A 405 -1.62 8.05 -20.67
CA PHE A 405 -2.29 6.89 -20.09
C PHE A 405 -3.77 6.81 -20.48
N PRO A 406 -4.33 5.61 -20.71
CA PRO A 406 -5.77 5.43 -20.87
C PRO A 406 -6.47 5.70 -19.53
N MET A 407 -6.99 6.91 -19.36
CA MET A 407 -7.56 7.36 -18.10
C MET A 407 -9.05 6.95 -17.94
N ASP A 408 -9.77 6.83 -19.04
CA ASP A 408 -11.17 6.45 -19.06
C ASP A 408 -11.37 5.12 -19.78
N ALA A 409 -11.49 4.04 -19.02
CA ALA A 409 -11.84 2.75 -19.58
C ALA A 409 -12.96 2.10 -18.78
N ALA A 410 -14.11 1.93 -19.39
CA ALA A 410 -15.27 1.25 -18.78
C ALA A 410 -14.97 -0.19 -18.35
N VAL A 411 -13.94 -0.79 -18.91
CA VAL A 411 -13.48 -2.16 -18.59
C VAL A 411 -12.55 -2.23 -17.37
N TRP A 412 -12.01 -1.12 -16.89
CA TRP A 412 -11.08 -1.13 -15.76
C TRP A 412 -11.72 -1.59 -14.43
N PRO A 413 -12.98 -1.23 -14.07
CA PRO A 413 -13.57 -1.68 -12.83
C PRO A 413 -13.50 -3.21 -12.62
N PRO A 414 -13.97 -4.08 -13.53
CA PRO A 414 -13.86 -5.52 -13.33
C PRO A 414 -12.40 -6.01 -13.27
N VAL A 415 -11.50 -5.46 -14.08
CA VAL A 415 -10.07 -5.83 -14.07
C VAL A 415 -9.44 -5.46 -12.74
N MET A 416 -9.53 -4.20 -12.34
CA MET A 416 -8.91 -3.69 -11.12
C MET A 416 -9.49 -4.29 -9.86
N ARG A 417 -10.83 -4.36 -9.78
CA ARG A 417 -11.50 -4.83 -8.58
C ARG A 417 -11.27 -6.32 -8.36
N CYS A 418 -11.24 -7.13 -9.41
CA CYS A 418 -10.84 -8.54 -9.30
C CYS A 418 -9.37 -8.69 -8.87
N ALA A 419 -8.46 -7.88 -9.43
CA ALA A 419 -7.05 -7.91 -9.04
C ALA A 419 -6.86 -7.54 -7.56
N LEU A 420 -7.53 -6.47 -7.07
CA LEU A 420 -7.50 -6.05 -5.67
C LEU A 420 -8.10 -7.12 -4.74
N LEU A 421 -9.24 -7.68 -5.13
CA LEU A 421 -9.92 -8.70 -4.34
C LEU A 421 -9.01 -9.90 -4.06
N VAL A 422 -8.45 -10.50 -5.12
CA VAL A 422 -7.65 -11.74 -4.98
C VAL A 422 -6.19 -11.49 -4.62
N GLY A 423 -5.65 -10.33 -4.94
CA GLY A 423 -4.23 -10.00 -4.74
C GLY A 423 -3.91 -9.27 -3.46
N VAL A 424 -4.90 -8.64 -2.83
CA VAL A 424 -4.71 -7.81 -1.64
C VAL A 424 -5.66 -8.23 -0.52
N PHE A 425 -6.96 -8.11 -0.72
CA PHE A 425 -7.91 -8.20 0.40
C PHE A 425 -8.18 -9.62 0.88
N LEU A 426 -8.36 -10.60 -0.02
CA LEU A 426 -8.45 -12.00 0.40
C LEU A 426 -7.17 -12.50 1.08
N PRO A 427 -5.97 -12.25 0.56
CA PRO A 427 -4.73 -12.53 1.29
C PRO A 427 -4.63 -11.86 2.66
N LEU A 428 -5.03 -10.57 2.80
CA LEU A 428 -5.05 -9.88 4.11
C LEU A 428 -5.94 -10.61 5.11
N LEU A 429 -7.14 -10.98 4.69
CA LEU A 429 -8.07 -11.74 5.52
C LEU A 429 -7.49 -13.10 5.97
N GLU A 430 -6.89 -13.83 5.02
CA GLU A 430 -6.25 -15.13 5.32
C GLU A 430 -5.05 -14.98 6.27
N ALA A 431 -4.19 -13.98 6.05
CA ALA A 431 -3.05 -13.72 6.92
C ALA A 431 -3.48 -13.37 8.35
N GLY A 432 -4.51 -12.52 8.49
CA GLY A 432 -5.08 -12.19 9.78
C GLY A 432 -5.61 -13.42 10.52
N MET A 433 -6.32 -14.33 9.81
CA MET A 433 -6.80 -15.58 10.39
C MET A 433 -5.65 -16.52 10.80
N GLN A 434 -4.55 -16.59 10.02
CA GLN A 434 -3.38 -17.40 10.36
C GLN A 434 -2.62 -16.91 11.60
N MET A 435 -2.73 -15.63 11.94
CA MET A 435 -2.11 -15.05 13.13
C MET A 435 -2.85 -15.42 14.42
N ILE A 436 -4.13 -15.72 14.35
CA ILE A 436 -4.94 -16.07 15.52
C ILE A 436 -4.73 -17.56 15.85
N LYS A 437 -3.78 -17.85 16.73
CA LYS A 437 -3.36 -19.22 17.06
C LYS A 437 -4.04 -19.79 18.31
N ASN A 438 -4.55 -18.94 19.19
CA ASN A 438 -5.11 -19.34 20.48
C ASN A 438 -6.23 -18.40 20.95
N THR A 439 -6.89 -18.75 22.05
CA THR A 439 -7.98 -17.96 22.62
C THR A 439 -7.57 -16.56 23.07
N LYS A 440 -6.32 -16.37 23.51
CA LYS A 440 -5.80 -15.07 23.94
C LYS A 440 -5.68 -14.13 22.72
N ASP A 441 -5.15 -14.64 21.61
CA ASP A 441 -5.06 -13.88 20.35
C ASP A 441 -6.45 -13.53 19.81
N SER A 442 -7.43 -14.47 19.93
CA SER A 442 -8.81 -14.24 19.50
C SER A 442 -9.47 -13.10 20.27
N GLN A 443 -9.19 -12.95 21.58
CA GLN A 443 -9.75 -11.88 22.39
C GLN A 443 -9.24 -10.51 21.93
N ALA A 444 -7.93 -10.37 21.74
CA ALA A 444 -7.32 -9.13 21.25
C ALA A 444 -7.82 -8.81 19.82
N ALA A 445 -7.86 -9.82 18.94
CA ALA A 445 -8.38 -9.67 17.59
C ALA A 445 -9.83 -9.20 17.55
N GLY A 446 -10.71 -9.84 18.37
CA GLY A 446 -12.13 -9.46 18.44
C GLY A 446 -12.34 -8.01 18.87
N ILE A 447 -11.58 -7.54 19.86
CA ILE A 447 -11.66 -6.15 20.33
C ILE A 447 -11.13 -5.18 19.26
N CYS A 448 -10.05 -5.55 18.57
CA CYS A 448 -9.50 -4.74 17.48
C CYS A 448 -10.50 -4.63 16.31
N ILE A 449 -11.12 -5.74 15.89
CA ILE A 449 -12.14 -5.76 14.84
C ILE A 449 -13.35 -4.90 15.25
N PHE A 450 -13.88 -5.11 16.46
CA PHE A 450 -15.02 -4.35 16.95
C PHE A 450 -14.74 -2.85 17.01
N GLY A 451 -13.61 -2.44 17.60
CA GLY A 451 -13.22 -1.05 17.67
C GLY A 451 -12.98 -0.42 16.28
N SER A 452 -12.41 -1.20 15.36
CA SER A 452 -12.22 -0.75 13.97
C SER A 452 -13.54 -0.51 13.25
N ALA A 453 -14.55 -1.33 13.51
CA ALA A 453 -15.87 -1.20 12.90
C ALA A 453 -16.68 -0.04 13.51
N VAL A 454 -16.51 0.23 14.81
CA VAL A 454 -17.30 1.24 15.53
C VAL A 454 -16.70 2.64 15.41
N VAL A 455 -15.37 2.74 15.39
CA VAL A 455 -14.66 4.03 15.38
C VAL A 455 -13.80 4.15 14.13
N ASN A 456 -12.62 3.56 14.14
CA ASN A 456 -11.73 3.40 12.98
C ASN A 456 -10.57 2.45 13.32
N PRO A 457 -9.86 1.92 12.30
CA PRO A 457 -8.79 0.94 12.51
C PRO A 457 -7.60 1.46 13.32
N VAL A 458 -7.25 2.74 13.21
CA VAL A 458 -6.07 3.32 13.89
C VAL A 458 -6.31 3.43 15.38
N LEU A 459 -7.46 4.00 15.75
CA LEU A 459 -7.83 4.15 17.16
C LEU A 459 -8.03 2.78 17.83
N ALA A 460 -8.69 1.85 17.12
CA ALA A 460 -8.89 0.50 17.59
C ALA A 460 -7.56 -0.23 17.80
N TRP A 461 -6.61 -0.10 16.88
CA TRP A 461 -5.26 -0.65 17.02
C TRP A 461 -4.55 -0.07 18.24
N ALA A 462 -4.54 1.27 18.41
CA ALA A 462 -3.87 1.93 19.54
C ALA A 462 -4.51 1.53 20.89
N LEU A 463 -5.83 1.50 20.96
CA LEU A 463 -6.57 1.08 22.16
C LEU A 463 -6.32 -0.39 22.48
N THR A 464 -6.41 -1.27 21.50
CA THR A 464 -6.19 -2.71 21.69
C THR A 464 -4.76 -2.99 22.12
N MET A 465 -3.77 -2.31 21.52
CA MET A 465 -2.37 -2.40 21.93
C MET A 465 -2.18 -1.96 23.39
N LEU A 466 -2.85 -0.88 23.84
CA LEU A 466 -2.81 -0.43 25.22
C LEU A 466 -3.38 -1.46 26.17
N LEU A 467 -4.55 -2.04 25.87
CA LEU A 467 -5.21 -3.04 26.71
C LEU A 467 -4.42 -4.34 26.77
N ASP A 468 -3.89 -4.81 25.66
CA ASP A 468 -3.12 -6.05 25.53
C ASP A 468 -1.76 -5.94 26.23
N ASN A 469 -1.03 -4.85 26.03
CA ASN A 469 0.28 -4.64 26.66
C ASN A 469 0.16 -4.47 28.20
N ASN A 470 -1.00 -4.10 28.70
CA ASN A 470 -1.29 -4.07 30.14
C ASN A 470 -1.84 -5.40 30.69
N GLY A 471 -2.03 -6.42 29.84
CA GLY A 471 -2.54 -7.73 30.25
C GLY A 471 -4.01 -7.73 30.67
N LEU A 472 -4.77 -6.71 30.27
CA LEU A 472 -6.24 -6.66 30.48
C LEU A 472 -6.94 -7.62 29.51
N ILE A 473 -6.35 -7.81 28.33
CA ILE A 473 -6.75 -8.77 27.31
C ILE A 473 -5.51 -9.50 26.81
N GLY A 474 -5.67 -10.55 26.00
CA GLY A 474 -4.54 -11.19 25.30
C GLY A 474 -3.59 -11.95 26.21
N ASP A 475 -2.29 -11.89 25.91
CA ASP A 475 -1.26 -12.68 26.59
C ASP A 475 -0.64 -11.96 27.81
N LYS A 476 -1.07 -12.35 29.00
CA LYS A 476 -0.56 -11.82 30.28
C LYS A 476 0.93 -12.09 30.51
N GLU A 477 1.47 -13.18 29.99
CA GLU A 477 2.89 -13.51 30.15
C GLU A 477 3.78 -12.59 29.30
N ARG A 478 3.32 -12.28 28.06
CA ARG A 478 3.94 -11.26 27.22
C ARG A 478 3.87 -9.90 27.90
N ALA A 479 2.69 -9.51 28.37
CA ALA A 479 2.47 -8.24 29.06
C ALA A 479 3.38 -8.10 30.30
N ALA A 480 3.60 -9.16 31.08
CA ALA A 480 4.44 -9.12 32.27
C ALA A 480 5.90 -8.76 31.96
N LYS A 481 6.41 -9.10 30.77
CA LYS A 481 7.79 -8.85 30.34
C LYS A 481 8.04 -7.42 29.82
N LEU A 482 6.99 -6.67 29.53
CA LEU A 482 7.11 -5.31 29.01
C LEU A 482 7.42 -4.31 30.13
N SER A 483 8.20 -3.28 29.80
CA SER A 483 8.45 -2.15 30.70
C SER A 483 7.20 -1.28 30.86
N PHE A 484 7.14 -0.43 31.91
CA PHE A 484 6.05 0.52 32.08
C PHE A 484 5.88 1.46 30.87
N ILE A 485 7.00 1.87 30.28
CA ILE A 485 7.00 2.72 29.07
C ILE A 485 6.32 1.97 27.91
N ASP A 486 6.62 0.71 27.71
CA ASP A 486 6.10 -0.13 26.61
C ASP A 486 4.63 -0.53 26.85
N LYS A 487 4.21 -0.63 28.10
CA LYS A 487 2.83 -0.98 28.48
C LYS A 487 1.86 0.20 28.37
N VAL A 488 2.26 1.35 28.87
CA VAL A 488 1.35 2.47 29.13
C VAL A 488 1.76 3.71 28.36
N VAL A 489 3.02 4.14 28.45
CA VAL A 489 3.42 5.46 27.93
C VAL A 489 3.34 5.51 26.40
N ILE A 490 3.90 4.52 25.71
CA ILE A 490 3.91 4.50 24.24
C ILE A 490 2.49 4.25 23.69
N PRO A 491 1.78 3.15 24.03
CA PRO A 491 0.44 2.92 23.50
C PRO A 491 -0.57 4.00 23.93
N GLY A 492 -0.49 4.46 25.17
CA GLY A 492 -1.35 5.55 25.68
C GLY A 492 -1.07 6.88 24.98
N GLY A 493 0.21 7.20 24.72
CA GLY A 493 0.59 8.38 23.96
C GLY A 493 0.07 8.34 22.52
N VAL A 494 0.21 7.19 21.83
CA VAL A 494 -0.35 7.00 20.48
C VAL A 494 -1.87 7.16 20.50
N LEU A 495 -2.56 6.54 21.47
CA LEU A 495 -4.01 6.66 21.62
C LEU A 495 -4.46 8.12 21.81
N ILE A 496 -3.80 8.86 22.71
CA ILE A 496 -4.13 10.27 22.97
C ILE A 496 -3.89 11.13 21.72
N ILE A 497 -2.77 10.94 21.03
CA ILE A 497 -2.45 11.67 19.80
C ILE A 497 -3.51 11.38 18.72
N CYS A 498 -3.91 10.12 18.55
CA CYS A 498 -4.96 9.73 17.60
C CYS A 498 -6.31 10.35 17.97
N LEU A 499 -6.68 10.35 19.24
CA LEU A 499 -7.92 10.98 19.72
C LEU A 499 -7.92 12.49 19.46
N ILE A 500 -6.84 13.19 19.77
CA ILE A 500 -6.73 14.64 19.52
C ILE A 500 -6.83 14.93 18.02
N ALA A 501 -6.13 14.17 17.19
CA ALA A 501 -6.19 14.35 15.73
C ALA A 501 -7.60 14.11 15.18
N MET A 502 -8.29 13.07 15.64
CA MET A 502 -9.67 12.78 15.23
C MET A 502 -10.66 13.84 15.68
N LEU A 503 -10.53 14.33 16.92
CA LEU A 503 -11.38 15.42 17.41
C LEU A 503 -11.16 16.69 16.59
N ALA A 504 -9.91 17.00 16.25
CA ALA A 504 -9.60 18.15 15.41
C ALA A 504 -10.16 18.01 13.98
N VAL A 505 -10.06 16.83 13.38
CA VAL A 505 -10.68 16.52 12.08
C VAL A 505 -12.20 16.66 12.17
N GLY A 506 -12.84 16.05 13.16
CA GLY A 506 -14.29 16.16 13.37
C GLY A 506 -14.79 17.58 13.58
N MET A 507 -14.01 18.43 14.27
CA MET A 507 -14.33 19.85 14.42
C MET A 507 -14.26 20.59 13.08
N LEU A 508 -13.23 20.32 12.27
CA LEU A 508 -13.10 20.91 10.95
C LEU A 508 -14.24 20.45 10.02
N GLU A 509 -14.57 19.16 10.07
CA GLU A 509 -15.66 18.59 9.28
C GLU A 509 -17.02 19.18 9.65
N SER A 510 -17.32 19.34 10.93
CA SER A 510 -18.56 19.96 11.38
C SER A 510 -18.68 21.42 10.91
N GLN A 511 -17.57 22.15 10.85
CA GLN A 511 -17.51 23.52 10.35
C GLN A 511 -17.83 23.62 8.86
N TYR A 512 -17.41 22.63 8.07
CA TYR A 512 -17.61 22.60 6.61
C TYR A 512 -18.79 21.71 6.17
N GLY A 513 -19.58 21.18 7.11
CA GLY A 513 -20.72 20.32 6.81
C GLY A 513 -20.37 18.95 6.25
N LEU A 514 -19.15 18.50 6.46
CA LEU A 514 -18.67 17.21 5.98
C LEU A 514 -19.13 16.09 6.93
N GLN A 515 -19.83 15.11 6.39
CA GLN A 515 -20.13 13.85 7.09
C GLN A 515 -18.99 12.88 6.85
N ALA A 516 -18.09 12.78 7.80
CA ALA A 516 -16.97 11.89 7.70
C ALA A 516 -17.10 10.69 8.63
N TRP A 517 -16.48 9.62 8.29
CA TRP A 517 -16.14 8.49 9.16
C TRP A 517 -17.23 7.47 9.50
N LEU A 518 -18.37 7.46 8.77
CA LEU A 518 -19.31 6.31 8.85
C LEU A 518 -19.32 5.51 7.54
#